data_73c70cfeac44357c75b08e352787c73d
#
_entry.id   73c70cfeac44357c75b08e352787c73d
#
_cell.length_a   1.000
_cell.length_b   1.000
_cell.length_c   1.000
_cell.angle_alpha   90.00
_cell.angle_beta   90.00
_cell.angle_gamma   90.00
#
_symmetry.space_group_name_H-M   'P 1'
#
loop_
_entity.id
_entity.type
_entity.pdbx_description
1 polymer ?
#
loop_
_entity_poly.entity_id
_entity_poly.type
_entity_poly.pdbx_seq_one_letter_code
_entity_poly.pdbx_strand_id
1 'polypeptide(L)'
;MAATKADIARWFGEGVRDKAVYMIVVCDTFDHEDYPVYADTDTQVLEQFDQHDGQNMQRVMEVYDLRLDKDSQLAESRAWHLPKSQ
;
A
#
# COMPACT_ATOMS: atom_id res chain seq x y z
N MET A 1 0.84 -14.79 7.44
CA MET A 1 1.94 -14.98 6.51
C MET A 1 2.18 -13.72 5.67
N ALA A 2 3.43 -13.45 5.35
CA ALA A 2 3.75 -12.29 4.52
C ALA A 2 3.19 -12.47 3.11
N ALA A 3 2.73 -11.38 2.52
CA ALA A 3 2.21 -11.40 1.16
C ALA A 3 3.35 -11.65 0.17
N THR A 4 3.05 -12.41 -0.88
CA THR A 4 3.97 -12.60 -1.99
C THR A 4 3.82 -11.47 -3.00
N LYS A 5 4.78 -11.37 -3.93
CA LYS A 5 4.63 -10.41 -5.03
C LYS A 5 3.38 -10.68 -5.86
N ALA A 6 2.98 -11.94 -6.00
CA ALA A 6 1.75 -12.30 -6.71
C ALA A 6 0.51 -11.75 -5.99
N ASP A 7 0.49 -11.83 -4.66
CA ASP A 7 -0.60 -11.27 -3.87
C ASP A 7 -0.67 -9.75 -4.05
N ILE A 8 0.47 -9.09 -3.98
CA ILE A 8 0.53 -7.64 -4.12
C ILE A 8 0.09 -7.22 -5.53
N ALA A 9 0.52 -7.95 -6.56
CA ALA A 9 0.11 -7.67 -7.93
C ALA A 9 -1.40 -7.80 -8.11
N ARG A 10 -2.00 -8.83 -7.49
CA ARG A 10 -3.44 -9.02 -7.52
C ARG A 10 -4.16 -7.86 -6.84
N TRP A 11 -3.71 -7.45 -5.66
CA TRP A 11 -4.29 -6.33 -4.94
C TRP A 11 -4.18 -5.02 -5.73
N PHE A 12 -3.03 -4.81 -6.38
CA PHE A 12 -2.84 -3.65 -7.24
C PHE A 12 -3.89 -3.62 -8.36
N GLY A 13 -4.08 -4.75 -9.02
CA GLY A 13 -5.09 -4.85 -10.08
C GLY A 13 -6.50 -4.65 -9.57
N GLU A 14 -6.82 -5.16 -8.37
CA GLU A 14 -8.13 -4.95 -7.75
C GLU A 14 -8.36 -3.47 -7.43
N GLY A 15 -7.35 -2.78 -6.94
CA GLY A 15 -7.44 -1.36 -6.66
C GLY A 15 -7.68 -0.54 -7.92
N VAL A 16 -6.97 -0.87 -9.00
CA VAL A 16 -7.17 -0.21 -10.29
C VAL A 16 -8.60 -0.44 -10.79
N ARG A 17 -9.08 -1.67 -10.71
CA ARG A 17 -10.45 -2.01 -11.12
C ARG A 17 -11.47 -1.19 -10.34
N ASP A 18 -11.26 -1.01 -9.06
CA ASP A 18 -12.18 -0.29 -8.19
C ASP A 18 -11.92 1.23 -8.18
N LYS A 19 -11.02 1.69 -9.04
CA LYS A 19 -10.71 3.12 -9.23
C LYS A 19 -10.10 3.80 -8.01
N ALA A 20 -9.41 3.03 -7.18
CA ALA A 20 -8.59 3.59 -6.11
C ALA A 20 -7.36 4.28 -6.70
N VAL A 21 -6.81 5.25 -5.98
CA VAL A 21 -5.66 6.02 -6.43
C VAL A 21 -4.36 5.51 -5.81
N TYR A 22 -4.41 5.09 -4.56
CA TYR A 22 -3.24 4.59 -3.83
C TYR A 22 -3.55 3.26 -3.17
N MET A 23 -2.51 2.44 -3.01
CA MET A 23 -2.59 1.20 -2.26
C MET A 23 -1.44 1.16 -1.26
N ILE A 24 -1.76 0.97 0.00
CA ILE A 24 -0.78 0.83 1.08
C ILE A 24 -0.77 -0.64 1.48
N VAL A 25 0.41 -1.25 1.49
CA VAL A 25 0.57 -2.61 2.01
C VAL A 25 0.95 -2.50 3.48
N VAL A 26 0.08 -2.99 4.34
CA VAL A 26 0.24 -2.90 5.80
C VAL A 26 0.56 -4.30 6.34
N CYS A 27 1.53 -4.36 7.23
CA CYS A 27 1.87 -5.60 7.94
C CYS A 27 1.33 -5.53 9.36
N ASP A 28 0.53 -6.53 9.72
CA ASP A 28 0.14 -6.74 11.12
C ASP A 28 1.28 -7.47 11.81
N THR A 29 2.00 -6.78 12.68
CA THR A 29 3.17 -7.37 13.35
C THR A 29 2.82 -8.38 14.41
N PHE A 30 1.55 -8.42 14.84
CA PHE A 30 1.08 -9.43 15.79
C PHE A 30 0.84 -10.78 15.11
N ASP A 31 0.11 -10.76 13.98
CA ASP A 31 -0.23 -11.98 13.24
C ASP A 31 0.72 -12.27 12.09
N HIS A 32 1.62 -11.34 11.78
CA HIS A 32 2.53 -11.44 10.63
C HIS A 32 1.79 -11.59 9.30
N GLU A 33 0.68 -10.87 9.16
CA GLU A 33 -0.12 -10.87 7.95
C GLU A 33 -0.06 -9.51 7.27
N ASP A 34 0.08 -9.52 5.95
CA ASP A 34 0.03 -8.31 5.15
C ASP A 34 -1.34 -8.18 4.51
N TYR A 35 -1.81 -6.94 4.37
CA TYR A 35 -3.09 -6.68 3.72
C TYR A 35 -3.06 -5.30 3.05
N PRO A 36 -3.90 -5.10 2.01
CA PRO A 36 -3.93 -3.81 1.33
C PRO A 36 -4.93 -2.85 1.98
N VAL A 37 -4.57 -1.56 1.97
CA VAL A 37 -5.47 -0.47 2.32
C VAL A 37 -5.48 0.49 1.15
N TYR A 38 -6.65 0.86 0.67
CA TYR A 38 -6.80 1.72 -0.49
C TYR A 38 -7.17 3.14 -0.09
N ALA A 39 -6.72 4.10 -0.88
CA ALA A 39 -7.05 5.51 -0.67
C ALA A 39 -7.34 6.16 -2.03
N ASP A 40 -8.22 7.15 -2.02
CA ASP A 40 -8.67 7.80 -3.25
C ASP A 40 -8.06 9.19 -3.45
N THR A 41 -7.48 9.78 -2.41
CA THR A 41 -6.89 11.11 -2.48
C THR A 41 -5.56 11.14 -1.75
N ASP A 42 -4.79 12.20 -2.03
CA ASP A 42 -3.52 12.42 -1.33
C ASP A 42 -3.72 12.54 0.18
N THR A 43 -4.78 13.24 0.59
CA THR A 43 -5.10 13.40 2.00
C THR A 43 -5.42 12.05 2.65
N GLN A 44 -6.22 11.23 1.98
CA GLN A 44 -6.60 9.93 2.50
C GLN A 44 -5.39 9.01 2.67
N VAL A 45 -4.48 8.98 1.68
CA VAL A 45 -3.33 8.08 1.78
C VAL A 45 -2.41 8.50 2.91
N LEU A 46 -2.24 9.80 3.14
CA LEU A 46 -1.43 10.28 4.25
C LEU A 46 -2.07 9.96 5.60
N GLU A 47 -3.39 10.09 5.70
CA GLU A 47 -4.12 9.72 6.92
C GLU A 47 -4.01 8.23 7.19
N GLN A 48 -4.21 7.39 6.17
CA GLN A 48 -4.11 5.95 6.32
C GLN A 48 -2.69 5.52 6.68
N PHE A 49 -1.71 6.17 6.10
CA PHE A 49 -0.32 5.91 6.45
C PHE A 49 -0.08 6.16 7.94
N ASP A 50 -0.52 7.33 8.43
CA ASP A 50 -0.33 7.69 9.83
C ASP A 50 -1.08 6.74 10.77
N GLN A 51 -2.25 6.25 10.36
CA GLN A 51 -3.05 5.36 11.19
C GLN A 51 -2.44 3.96 11.29
N HIS A 52 -1.69 3.53 10.29
CA HIS A 52 -1.20 2.16 10.22
C HIS A 52 0.29 2.03 10.48
N ASP A 53 1.07 3.10 10.29
CA ASP A 53 2.52 2.99 10.44
C ASP A 53 2.92 3.17 11.90
N GLY A 54 3.33 2.08 12.53
CA GLY A 54 3.76 2.08 13.92
C GLY A 54 2.63 2.18 14.93
N GLN A 55 1.38 2.01 14.50
CA GLN A 55 0.21 2.10 15.39
C GLN A 55 -0.45 0.73 15.50
N ASN A 56 -0.96 0.40 16.68
CA ASN A 56 -1.77 -0.80 16.92
C ASN A 56 -1.10 -2.08 16.42
N MET A 57 0.22 -2.20 16.63
CA MET A 57 0.99 -3.37 16.18
C MET A 57 0.95 -3.54 14.65
N GLN A 58 0.94 -2.43 13.92
CA GLN A 58 0.93 -2.41 12.47
C GLN A 58 2.08 -1.60 11.93
N ARG A 59 2.47 -1.89 10.71
CA ARG A 59 3.56 -1.19 10.04
C ARG A 59 3.27 -1.11 8.54
N VAL A 60 3.52 0.06 7.95
CA VAL A 60 3.41 0.20 6.51
C VAL A 60 4.67 -0.38 5.85
N MET A 61 4.47 -1.30 4.93
CA MET A 61 5.54 -1.96 4.21
C MET A 61 5.84 -1.28 2.89
N GLU A 62 4.81 -0.94 2.14
CA GLU A 62 4.95 -0.35 0.80
C GLU A 62 3.77 0.54 0.51
N VAL A 63 3.99 1.53 -0.34
CA VAL A 63 2.94 2.44 -0.83
C VAL A 63 3.04 2.50 -2.35
N TYR A 64 1.96 2.19 -3.03
CA TYR A 64 1.89 2.21 -4.49
C TYR A 64 0.94 3.30 -4.97
N ASP A 65 1.32 3.94 -6.07
CA ASP A 65 0.43 4.85 -6.79
C ASP A 65 -0.21 4.05 -7.94
N LEU A 66 -1.51 3.81 -7.83
CA LEU A 66 -2.22 2.94 -8.78
C LEU A 66 -2.40 3.58 -10.16
N ARG A 67 -2.06 4.86 -10.30
CA ARG A 67 -2.09 5.56 -11.59
C ARG A 67 -0.82 5.35 -12.39
N LEU A 68 0.24 4.86 -11.76
CA LEU A 68 1.54 4.64 -12.39
C LEU A 68 1.70 3.18 -12.79
N ASP A 69 2.75 2.88 -13.54
CA ASP A 69 2.98 1.54 -14.06
C ASP A 69 3.14 0.51 -12.95
N LYS A 70 2.34 -0.54 -13.02
CA LYS A 70 2.35 -1.60 -12.01
C LYS A 70 3.67 -2.36 -11.99
N ASP A 71 4.15 -2.79 -13.15
CA ASP A 71 5.32 -3.64 -13.22
C ASP A 71 6.57 -2.91 -12.71
N SER A 72 6.70 -1.62 -13.03
CA SER A 72 7.82 -0.80 -12.55
C SER A 72 7.81 -0.71 -11.04
N GLN A 73 6.65 -0.48 -10.44
CA GLN A 73 6.55 -0.34 -8.98
C GLN A 73 6.78 -1.68 -8.28
N LEU A 74 6.28 -2.77 -8.84
CA LEU A 74 6.47 -4.10 -8.25
C LEU A 74 7.93 -4.55 -8.34
N ALA A 75 8.70 -4.02 -9.28
CA ALA A 75 10.12 -4.32 -9.41
C ALA A 75 10.98 -3.56 -8.39
N GLU A 76 10.44 -2.55 -7.75
CA GLU A 76 11.17 -1.80 -6.72
C GLU A 76 11.38 -2.66 -5.48
N SER A 77 12.53 -2.53 -4.84
CA SER A 77 12.79 -3.28 -3.61
C SER A 77 11.88 -2.81 -2.47
N ARG A 78 11.46 -1.55 -2.51
CA ARG A 78 10.47 -0.99 -1.60
C ARG A 78 9.78 0.17 -2.29
N ALA A 79 8.55 -0.04 -2.71
CA ALA A 79 7.77 1.02 -3.35
C ALA A 79 7.29 2.00 -2.28
N TRP A 80 7.59 3.28 -2.49
CA TRP A 80 7.26 4.31 -1.50
C TRP A 80 6.76 5.55 -2.22
N HIS A 81 5.56 5.44 -2.78
CA HIS A 81 4.97 6.47 -3.64
C HIS A 81 3.96 7.34 -2.90
N LEU A 82 4.35 7.82 -1.73
CA LEU A 82 3.53 8.76 -0.98
C LEU A 82 3.58 10.14 -1.64
N PRO A 83 2.45 10.87 -1.66
CA PRO A 83 2.48 12.26 -2.08
C PRO A 83 3.31 13.07 -1.09
N LYS A 84 3.91 14.15 -1.58
CA LYS A 84 4.70 15.01 -0.70
C LYS A 84 3.78 15.72 0.28
N SER A 85 4.14 15.64 1.56
CA SER A 85 3.48 16.42 2.59
C SER A 85 3.90 17.88 2.46
N GLN A 86 2.93 18.76 2.54
CA GLN A 86 3.18 20.19 2.50
C GLN A 86 3.42 20.72 3.90
#